data_088a75030fe3a3a5c0ea0d6803d0416f
#
_entry.id   088a75030fe3a3a5c0ea0d6803d0416f
#
_cell.length_a   1.000
_cell.length_b   1.000
_cell.length_c   1.000
_cell.angle_alpha   90.00
_cell.angle_beta   90.00
_cell.angle_gamma   90.00
#
_symmetry.space_group_name_H-M   'P 1'
#
loop_
_entity.id
_entity.type
_entity.pdbx_description
1 polymer ?
#
loop_
_entity_poly.entity_id
_entity_poly.type
_entity_poly.pdbx_seq_one_letter_code
_entity_poly.pdbx_strand_id
1 'polypeptide(L)'
;MPPGTFFGGIPCIDPEEGDNMKKKKSDFRPNSLWTLPSAGLLLFLTVIPLVMLLVFSFMNRNLFAGQPWPGWTLKNITRMFSSAPYWRLMVKSLGIAAIVTLICIVAAYPASWAIAKIVKPKNRSMFMMIVILPFFTSQLLLIYSMMNLIKTGGVLLTAMDAIGIHGMTTWLYTNKATVLILVYEYLPYMILCLYSSLEGIGDNIIQASLILGASKTKTFTNIVFPMSLPGLLTGILLVFVPVAGSFMEPGLVGGAGGSMVGSMIDTQYSTSLNMGYGAALSCALLIILSVIMALVRHFASRAERAIGGEPS
;
A
#
# COMPACT_ATOMS: atom_id res chain seq x y z
N MET A 1 65.78 -28.87 -5.40
CA MET A 1 64.51 -29.53 -5.68
C MET A 1 63.53 -29.11 -4.61
N PRO A 2 62.46 -28.35 -4.94
CA PRO A 2 61.38 -28.05 -3.98
C PRO A 2 60.31 -29.15 -4.13
N PRO A 3 59.66 -29.57 -3.06
CA PRO A 3 58.58 -30.54 -3.10
C PRO A 3 57.26 -29.83 -3.40
N GLY A 4 56.80 -29.95 -4.67
CA GLY A 4 55.45 -29.68 -5.03
C GLY A 4 54.65 -30.97 -5.05
N THR A 5 53.73 -31.17 -4.16
CA THR A 5 52.75 -32.25 -4.25
C THR A 5 51.41 -31.73 -4.72
N PHE A 6 51.12 -32.02 -5.96
CA PHE A 6 49.76 -31.96 -6.51
C PHE A 6 48.88 -33.04 -5.91
N PHE A 7 47.84 -32.67 -5.22
CA PHE A 7 46.66 -33.52 -5.02
C PHE A 7 45.42 -32.74 -5.38
N GLY A 8 44.77 -33.18 -6.45
CA GLY A 8 43.35 -32.99 -6.76
C GLY A 8 42.83 -31.54 -6.76
N GLY A 9 42.88 -30.88 -7.86
CA GLY A 9 41.98 -29.87 -8.51
C GLY A 9 41.07 -28.96 -7.71
N ILE A 10 41.33 -28.63 -6.45
CA ILE A 10 40.61 -27.61 -5.68
C ILE A 10 41.64 -26.58 -5.24
N PRO A 11 41.60 -25.32 -5.68
CA PRO A 11 42.47 -24.31 -5.15
C PRO A 11 42.17 -24.14 -3.67
N CYS A 12 43.20 -24.39 -2.81
CA CYS A 12 43.12 -24.01 -1.41
C CYS A 12 42.98 -22.50 -1.32
N ILE A 13 41.84 -22.03 -0.86
CA ILE A 13 41.58 -20.61 -0.57
C ILE A 13 42.48 -20.29 0.63
N ASP A 14 43.47 -19.42 0.44
CA ASP A 14 44.32 -18.93 1.50
C ASP A 14 43.43 -18.30 2.62
N PRO A 15 43.67 -18.67 3.88
CA PRO A 15 42.91 -18.10 5.02
C PRO A 15 42.96 -16.56 5.09
N GLU A 16 44.04 -15.97 4.55
CA GLU A 16 44.24 -14.52 4.52
C GLU A 16 43.32 -13.81 3.46
N GLU A 17 42.94 -14.51 2.40
CA GLU A 17 42.03 -13.95 1.38
C GLU A 17 40.60 -13.85 1.90
N GLY A 18 40.17 -14.77 2.76
CA GLY A 18 38.87 -14.75 3.45
C GLY A 18 38.73 -13.61 4.45
N ASP A 19 39.80 -13.25 5.11
CA ASP A 19 39.80 -12.16 6.10
C ASP A 19 39.91 -10.79 5.43
N ASN A 20 40.57 -10.68 4.28
CA ASN A 20 40.58 -9.46 3.44
C ASN A 20 39.26 -9.18 2.78
N MET A 21 38.46 -10.21 2.41
CA MET A 21 37.10 -10.00 1.89
C MET A 21 36.12 -9.56 3.02
N LYS A 22 36.28 -10.00 4.23
CA LYS A 22 35.50 -9.51 5.38
C LYS A 22 35.85 -8.08 5.78
N LYS A 23 37.12 -7.69 5.70
CA LYS A 23 37.59 -6.31 5.98
C LYS A 23 37.11 -5.32 4.89
N LYS A 24 36.97 -5.74 3.62
CA LYS A 24 36.55 -4.86 2.53
C LYS A 24 35.05 -4.51 2.57
N LYS A 25 34.24 -5.21 3.39
CA LYS A 25 32.80 -4.95 3.57
C LYS A 25 32.49 -3.86 4.61
N SER A 26 33.48 -3.40 5.39
CA SER A 26 33.25 -2.45 6.49
C SER A 26 33.65 -0.99 6.21
N ASP A 27 34.26 -0.69 5.05
CA ASP A 27 34.78 0.66 4.76
C ASP A 27 33.89 1.54 3.85
N PHE A 28 32.67 1.11 3.54
CA PHE A 28 31.68 2.04 3.01
C PHE A 28 31.03 2.82 4.15
N ARG A 29 31.83 3.68 4.83
CA ARG A 29 31.26 4.83 5.54
C ARG A 29 30.85 5.84 4.46
N PRO A 30 29.58 6.00 4.13
CA PRO A 30 29.17 7.14 3.35
C PRO A 30 29.66 8.35 4.15
N ASN A 31 30.47 9.20 3.53
CA ASN A 31 30.83 10.46 4.14
C ASN A 31 29.54 11.12 4.62
N SER A 32 29.28 11.10 5.91
CA SER A 32 28.01 11.58 6.49
C SER A 32 27.73 13.02 6.15
N LEU A 33 28.76 13.77 5.75
CA LEU A 33 28.63 15.13 5.23
C LEU A 33 27.84 15.21 3.92
N TRP A 34 27.94 14.23 3.02
CA TRP A 34 27.20 14.23 1.73
C TRP A 34 25.75 13.74 1.86
N THR A 35 25.44 13.00 2.92
CA THR A 35 24.07 12.56 3.20
C THR A 35 23.25 13.58 4.00
N LEU A 36 23.93 14.52 4.68
CA LEU A 36 23.31 15.59 5.47
C LEU A 36 22.36 16.49 4.64
N PRO A 37 22.73 17.00 3.43
CA PRO A 37 21.83 17.86 2.66
C PRO A 37 20.58 17.11 2.18
N SER A 38 20.73 15.84 1.74
CA SER A 38 19.60 15.03 1.28
C SER A 38 18.68 14.63 2.42
N ALA A 39 19.23 14.24 3.57
CA ALA A 39 18.45 13.93 4.77
C ALA A 39 17.75 15.20 5.30
N GLY A 40 18.45 16.35 5.32
CA GLY A 40 17.87 17.63 5.70
C GLY A 40 16.72 18.05 4.79
N LEU A 41 16.86 17.90 3.47
CA LEU A 41 15.82 18.21 2.50
C LEU A 41 14.58 17.29 2.69
N LEU A 42 14.79 15.98 2.86
CA LEU A 42 13.70 15.02 3.11
C LEU A 42 12.97 15.35 4.41
N LEU A 43 13.71 15.65 5.47
CA LEU A 43 13.14 16.02 6.77
C LEU A 43 12.36 17.32 6.68
N PHE A 44 12.89 18.34 5.97
CA PHE A 44 12.22 19.60 5.71
C PHE A 44 10.90 19.40 4.95
N LEU A 45 10.93 18.66 3.82
CA LEU A 45 9.76 18.43 2.98
C LEU A 45 8.69 17.56 3.66
N THR A 46 9.08 16.70 4.61
CA THR A 46 8.13 15.81 5.31
C THR A 46 7.60 16.44 6.59
N VAL A 47 8.48 17.01 7.42
CA VAL A 47 8.10 17.47 8.76
C VAL A 47 7.38 18.81 8.72
N ILE A 48 7.79 19.75 7.85
CA ILE A 48 7.16 21.07 7.81
C ILE A 48 5.67 21.01 7.48
N PRO A 49 5.20 20.30 6.42
CA PRO A 49 3.77 20.19 6.16
C PRO A 49 2.99 19.55 7.31
N LEU A 50 3.57 18.54 8.00
CA LEU A 50 2.93 17.91 9.15
C LEU A 50 2.82 18.87 10.35
N VAL A 51 3.88 19.64 10.62
CA VAL A 51 3.86 20.68 11.67
C VAL A 51 2.85 21.78 11.30
N MET A 52 2.83 22.22 10.06
CA MET A 52 1.84 23.20 9.60
C MET A 52 0.41 22.70 9.76
N LEU A 53 0.15 21.44 9.41
CA LEU A 53 -1.16 20.81 9.61
C LEU A 53 -1.55 20.82 11.11
N LEU A 54 -0.61 20.46 11.99
CA LEU A 54 -0.81 20.47 13.43
C LEU A 54 -1.11 21.90 13.92
N VAL A 55 -0.32 22.89 13.51
CA VAL A 55 -0.51 24.29 13.89
C VAL A 55 -1.87 24.80 13.41
N PHE A 56 -2.25 24.54 12.16
CA PHE A 56 -3.55 24.96 11.62
C PHE A 56 -4.73 24.34 12.37
N SER A 57 -4.59 23.13 12.90
CA SER A 57 -5.66 22.50 13.70
C SER A 57 -6.05 23.30 14.94
N PHE A 58 -5.13 24.11 15.47
CA PHE A 58 -5.35 25.00 16.61
C PHE A 58 -5.70 26.44 16.22
N MET A 59 -5.83 26.75 14.94
CA MET A 59 -6.14 28.11 14.47
C MET A 59 -7.65 28.33 14.36
N ASN A 60 -8.11 29.49 14.82
CA ASN A 60 -9.55 29.82 14.93
C ASN A 60 -10.19 30.23 13.59
N ARG A 61 -9.39 30.55 12.53
CA ARG A 61 -9.96 31.13 11.29
C ARG A 61 -9.16 30.84 10.02
N ASN A 62 -9.87 30.97 8.90
CA ASN A 62 -9.30 30.82 7.56
C ASN A 62 -8.29 31.94 7.26
N LEU A 63 -7.07 31.56 6.91
CA LEU A 63 -6.01 32.49 6.49
C LEU A 63 -6.44 33.42 5.35
N PHE A 64 -7.42 33.02 4.53
CA PHE A 64 -7.91 33.78 3.39
C PHE A 64 -9.05 34.75 3.69
N ALA A 65 -9.55 34.82 4.93
CA ALA A 65 -10.68 35.70 5.28
C ALA A 65 -10.28 37.14 5.63
N GLY A 66 -9.06 37.59 5.28
CA GLY A 66 -8.63 39.00 5.41
C GLY A 66 -8.56 39.54 6.84
N GLN A 67 -8.50 38.68 7.85
CA GLN A 67 -8.42 39.11 9.23
C GLN A 67 -7.01 38.94 9.82
N PRO A 68 -6.59 39.85 10.73
CA PRO A 68 -5.30 39.77 11.38
C PRO A 68 -5.20 38.46 12.19
N TRP A 69 -4.02 37.92 12.26
CA TRP A 69 -3.58 36.67 12.91
C TRP A 69 -4.65 35.91 13.70
N PRO A 70 -4.97 34.67 13.30
CA PRO A 70 -5.97 33.86 13.98
C PRO A 70 -5.51 33.54 15.41
N GLY A 71 -6.40 33.75 16.38
CA GLY A 71 -6.16 33.34 17.76
C GLY A 71 -6.10 31.80 17.87
N TRP A 72 -5.35 31.31 18.87
CA TRP A 72 -5.30 29.91 19.22
C TRP A 72 -6.63 29.44 19.77
N THR A 73 -7.13 28.27 19.32
CA THR A 73 -8.39 27.71 19.79
C THR A 73 -8.38 26.19 19.79
N LEU A 74 -9.05 25.60 20.75
CA LEU A 74 -9.34 24.16 20.80
C LEU A 74 -10.70 23.81 20.17
N LYS A 75 -11.47 24.79 19.70
CA LYS A 75 -12.83 24.58 19.15
C LYS A 75 -12.86 23.59 17.97
N ASN A 76 -11.84 23.56 17.14
CA ASN A 76 -11.77 22.63 16.01
C ASN A 76 -11.68 21.19 16.51
N ILE A 77 -10.86 20.95 17.51
CA ILE A 77 -10.65 19.62 18.10
C ILE A 77 -11.89 19.18 18.84
N THR A 78 -12.48 20.05 19.69
CA THR A 78 -13.73 19.71 20.40
C THR A 78 -14.88 19.46 19.44
N ARG A 79 -15.01 20.27 18.37
CA ARG A 79 -16.00 20.07 17.31
C ARG A 79 -15.79 18.74 16.58
N MET A 80 -14.56 18.34 16.31
CA MET A 80 -14.24 17.06 15.67
C MET A 80 -14.71 15.90 16.54
N PHE A 81 -14.39 15.89 17.83
CA PHE A 81 -14.82 14.83 18.75
C PHE A 81 -16.33 14.76 18.90
N SER A 82 -17.03 15.91 18.88
CA SER A 82 -18.49 15.99 18.97
C SER A 82 -19.21 15.71 17.65
N SER A 83 -18.48 15.58 16.52
CA SER A 83 -19.06 15.42 15.19
C SER A 83 -19.41 13.96 14.91
N ALA A 84 -20.66 13.56 15.15
CA ALA A 84 -21.17 12.25 14.81
C ALA A 84 -21.00 11.91 13.30
N PRO A 85 -21.23 12.85 12.34
CA PRO A 85 -20.98 12.59 10.92
C PRO A 85 -19.53 12.22 10.62
N TYR A 86 -18.55 12.88 11.26
CA TYR A 86 -17.13 12.58 11.07
C TYR A 86 -16.80 11.14 11.47
N TRP A 87 -17.21 10.72 12.65
CA TRP A 87 -16.93 9.36 13.14
C TRP A 87 -17.63 8.28 12.30
N ARG A 88 -18.84 8.56 11.85
CA ARG A 88 -19.56 7.66 10.92
C ARG A 88 -18.82 7.50 9.60
N LEU A 89 -18.34 8.59 9.01
CA LEU A 89 -17.55 8.55 7.78
C LEU A 89 -16.17 7.90 8.02
N MET A 90 -15.55 8.12 9.17
CA MET A 90 -14.28 7.46 9.54
C MET A 90 -14.43 5.94 9.56
N VAL A 91 -15.41 5.42 10.31
CA VAL A 91 -15.66 3.97 10.36
C VAL A 91 -16.00 3.42 8.98
N LYS A 92 -16.79 4.13 8.21
CA LYS A 92 -17.13 3.76 6.83
C LYS A 92 -15.88 3.70 5.93
N SER A 93 -15.01 4.71 5.99
CA SER A 93 -13.78 4.75 5.20
C SER A 93 -12.83 3.60 5.55
N LEU A 94 -12.66 3.33 6.84
CA LEU A 94 -11.85 2.18 7.29
C LEU A 94 -12.48 0.85 6.84
N GLY A 95 -13.81 0.74 6.88
CA GLY A 95 -14.53 -0.42 6.38
C GLY A 95 -14.35 -0.64 4.88
N ILE A 96 -14.48 0.43 4.07
CA ILE A 96 -14.24 0.37 2.62
C ILE A 96 -12.77 0.01 2.36
N ALA A 97 -11.81 0.62 3.06
CA ALA A 97 -10.40 0.31 2.92
C ALA A 97 -10.11 -1.17 3.24
N ALA A 98 -10.72 -1.71 4.29
CA ALA A 98 -10.58 -3.13 4.63
C ALA A 98 -11.16 -4.04 3.53
N ILE A 99 -12.36 -3.73 3.00
CA ILE A 99 -13.00 -4.49 1.93
C ILE A 99 -12.15 -4.46 0.66
N VAL A 100 -11.70 -3.27 0.23
CA VAL A 100 -10.85 -3.10 -0.96
C VAL A 100 -9.55 -3.89 -0.80
N THR A 101 -8.88 -3.76 0.36
CA THR A 101 -7.64 -4.47 0.65
C THR A 101 -7.86 -5.99 0.60
N LEU A 102 -8.94 -6.49 1.19
CA LEU A 102 -9.27 -7.92 1.17
C LEU A 102 -9.51 -8.43 -0.26
N ILE A 103 -10.28 -7.69 -1.07
CA ILE A 103 -10.50 -8.04 -2.47
C ILE A 103 -9.18 -8.03 -3.25
N CYS A 104 -8.33 -7.02 -3.04
CA CYS A 104 -7.01 -6.95 -3.65
C CYS A 104 -6.13 -8.15 -3.25
N ILE A 105 -6.13 -8.57 -1.99
CA ILE A 105 -5.38 -9.76 -1.54
C ILE A 105 -5.86 -11.01 -2.29
N VAL A 106 -7.17 -11.25 -2.30
CA VAL A 106 -7.77 -12.44 -2.92
C VAL A 106 -7.50 -12.47 -4.42
N ALA A 107 -7.54 -11.34 -5.12
CA ALA A 107 -7.30 -11.26 -6.55
C ALA A 107 -5.79 -11.25 -6.89
N ALA A 108 -4.96 -10.55 -6.11
CA ALA A 108 -3.53 -10.41 -6.37
C ALA A 108 -2.76 -11.69 -6.06
N TYR A 109 -3.17 -12.47 -5.07
CA TYR A 109 -2.42 -13.66 -4.67
C TYR A 109 -2.30 -14.70 -5.80
N PRO A 110 -3.41 -15.16 -6.45
CA PRO A 110 -3.32 -16.08 -7.58
C PRO A 110 -2.61 -15.45 -8.79
N ALA A 111 -2.81 -14.16 -9.06
CA ALA A 111 -2.12 -13.47 -10.16
C ALA A 111 -0.61 -13.42 -9.93
N SER A 112 -0.16 -13.00 -8.76
CA SER A 112 1.26 -12.95 -8.40
C SER A 112 1.90 -14.33 -8.39
N TRP A 113 1.19 -15.35 -7.88
CA TRP A 113 1.63 -16.74 -7.91
C TRP A 113 1.82 -17.24 -9.34
N ALA A 114 0.85 -16.97 -10.21
CA ALA A 114 0.94 -17.37 -11.61
C ALA A 114 2.15 -16.73 -12.30
N ILE A 115 2.38 -15.44 -12.11
CA ILE A 115 3.50 -14.73 -12.70
C ILE A 115 4.84 -15.25 -12.12
N ALA A 116 4.94 -15.43 -10.80
CA ALA A 116 6.18 -15.81 -10.14
C ALA A 116 6.57 -17.28 -10.39
N LYS A 117 5.60 -18.20 -10.48
CA LYS A 117 5.84 -19.66 -10.44
C LYS A 117 5.41 -20.43 -11.67
N ILE A 118 4.40 -19.94 -12.43
CA ILE A 118 3.89 -20.67 -13.61
C ILE A 118 4.45 -20.05 -14.91
N VAL A 119 4.54 -18.74 -14.98
CA VAL A 119 5.06 -18.05 -16.19
C VAL A 119 6.56 -18.31 -16.34
N LYS A 120 6.98 -18.64 -17.57
CA LYS A 120 8.39 -18.82 -17.92
C LYS A 120 9.19 -17.55 -17.57
N PRO A 121 10.42 -17.67 -17.03
CA PRO A 121 11.23 -16.51 -16.59
C PRO A 121 11.38 -15.43 -17.67
N LYS A 122 11.52 -15.83 -18.94
CA LYS A 122 11.63 -14.91 -20.09
C LYS A 122 10.40 -13.99 -20.24
N ASN A 123 9.21 -14.43 -19.85
CA ASN A 123 7.96 -13.72 -20.06
C ASN A 123 7.49 -12.97 -18.81
N ARG A 124 8.07 -13.21 -17.64
CA ARG A 124 7.67 -12.56 -16.37
C ARG A 124 7.70 -11.04 -16.46
N SER A 125 8.75 -10.50 -17.07
CA SER A 125 8.91 -9.05 -17.26
C SER A 125 7.76 -8.46 -18.10
N MET A 126 7.30 -9.15 -19.13
CA MET A 126 6.17 -8.71 -19.96
C MET A 126 4.87 -8.65 -19.15
N PHE A 127 4.57 -9.69 -18.36
CA PHE A 127 3.36 -9.68 -17.48
C PHE A 127 3.43 -8.59 -16.41
N MET A 128 4.61 -8.38 -15.82
CA MET A 128 4.82 -7.29 -14.87
C MET A 128 4.63 -5.92 -15.51
N MET A 129 5.10 -5.74 -16.75
CA MET A 129 4.87 -4.50 -17.50
C MET A 129 3.37 -4.23 -17.72
N ILE A 130 2.58 -5.25 -18.04
CA ILE A 130 1.12 -5.14 -18.17
C ILE A 130 0.47 -4.70 -16.83
N VAL A 131 0.93 -5.27 -15.71
CA VAL A 131 0.44 -4.92 -14.37
C VAL A 131 0.76 -3.45 -14.02
N ILE A 132 1.93 -2.97 -14.43
CA ILE A 132 2.39 -1.60 -14.14
C ILE A 132 1.76 -0.57 -15.10
N LEU A 133 1.26 -0.98 -16.27
CA LEU A 133 0.73 -0.08 -17.28
C LEU A 133 -0.30 0.96 -16.76
N PRO A 134 -1.25 0.60 -15.88
CA PRO A 134 -2.20 1.56 -15.31
C PRO A 134 -1.55 2.74 -14.57
N PHE A 135 -0.35 2.57 -14.01
CA PHE A 135 0.36 3.65 -13.29
C PHE A 135 0.79 4.82 -14.17
N PHE A 136 0.94 4.57 -15.47
CA PHE A 136 1.26 5.64 -16.44
C PHE A 136 0.03 6.43 -16.88
N THR A 137 -1.16 6.04 -16.43
CA THR A 137 -2.39 6.75 -16.72
C THR A 137 -2.72 7.73 -15.58
N SER A 138 -3.18 8.94 -15.92
CA SER A 138 -3.66 9.88 -14.90
C SER A 138 -4.82 9.27 -14.13
N GLN A 139 -4.80 9.39 -12.79
CA GLN A 139 -5.86 8.91 -11.89
C GLN A 139 -7.25 9.41 -12.32
N LEU A 140 -7.37 10.70 -12.65
CA LEU A 140 -8.63 11.26 -13.12
C LEU A 140 -9.14 10.57 -14.41
N LEU A 141 -8.23 10.36 -15.38
CA LEU A 141 -8.58 9.69 -16.63
C LEU A 141 -9.04 8.25 -16.38
N LEU A 142 -8.39 7.56 -15.46
CA LEU A 142 -8.74 6.20 -15.04
C LEU A 142 -10.15 6.18 -14.43
N ILE A 143 -10.45 7.09 -13.49
CA ILE A 143 -11.77 7.18 -12.86
C ILE A 143 -12.85 7.45 -13.92
N TYR A 144 -12.65 8.44 -14.81
CA TYR A 144 -13.61 8.74 -15.89
C TYR A 144 -13.80 7.58 -16.86
N SER A 145 -12.73 6.85 -17.19
CA SER A 145 -12.82 5.66 -18.03
C SER A 145 -13.68 4.57 -17.37
N MET A 146 -13.45 4.33 -16.07
CA MET A 146 -14.24 3.39 -15.28
C MET A 146 -15.70 3.83 -15.14
N MET A 147 -15.96 5.14 -14.95
CA MET A 147 -17.32 5.68 -14.96
C MET A 147 -18.05 5.36 -16.28
N ASN A 148 -17.35 5.52 -17.42
CA ASN A 148 -17.92 5.19 -18.72
C ASN A 148 -18.22 3.70 -18.90
N LEU A 149 -17.42 2.82 -18.27
CA LEU A 149 -17.66 1.37 -18.31
C LEU A 149 -18.88 0.94 -17.49
N ILE A 150 -19.09 1.57 -16.31
CA ILE A 150 -20.12 1.14 -15.33
C ILE A 150 -21.42 1.96 -15.38
N LYS A 151 -21.48 3.02 -16.21
CA LYS A 151 -22.72 3.79 -16.40
C LYS A 151 -23.79 2.97 -17.12
N THR A 152 -25.03 3.42 -17.04
CA THR A 152 -26.16 2.85 -17.82
C THR A 152 -25.83 2.89 -19.31
N GLY A 153 -25.93 1.75 -20.01
CA GLY A 153 -25.50 1.62 -21.40
C GLY A 153 -23.98 1.58 -21.59
N GLY A 154 -23.20 1.48 -20.51
CA GLY A 154 -21.76 1.29 -20.57
C GLY A 154 -21.38 -0.14 -20.99
N VAL A 155 -20.16 -0.31 -21.47
CA VAL A 155 -19.67 -1.57 -22.04
C VAL A 155 -19.83 -2.74 -21.06
N LEU A 156 -19.57 -2.53 -19.77
CA LEU A 156 -19.67 -3.57 -18.75
C LEU A 156 -21.12 -4.06 -18.57
N LEU A 157 -22.08 -3.13 -18.43
CA LEU A 157 -23.49 -3.50 -18.24
C LEU A 157 -24.07 -4.12 -19.49
N THR A 158 -23.72 -3.62 -20.69
CA THR A 158 -24.14 -4.20 -21.96
C THR A 158 -23.59 -5.62 -22.15
N ALA A 159 -22.35 -5.86 -21.76
CA ALA A 159 -21.75 -7.20 -21.80
C ALA A 159 -22.43 -8.15 -20.81
N MET A 160 -22.81 -7.69 -19.62
CA MET A 160 -23.53 -8.49 -18.63
C MET A 160 -24.95 -8.84 -19.11
N ASP A 161 -25.64 -7.89 -19.74
CA ASP A 161 -26.94 -8.13 -20.35
C ASP A 161 -26.86 -9.19 -21.48
N ALA A 162 -25.78 -9.16 -22.27
CA ALA A 162 -25.55 -10.12 -23.36
C ALA A 162 -25.33 -11.57 -22.87
N ILE A 163 -24.80 -11.74 -21.64
CA ILE A 163 -24.64 -13.07 -21.01
C ILE A 163 -25.82 -13.47 -20.11
N GLY A 164 -26.96 -12.76 -20.24
CA GLY A 164 -28.21 -13.11 -19.55
C GLY A 164 -28.34 -12.62 -18.12
N ILE A 165 -27.45 -11.73 -17.65
CA ILE A 165 -27.55 -11.09 -16.33
C ILE A 165 -28.32 -9.79 -16.50
N HIS A 166 -29.65 -9.88 -16.61
CA HIS A 166 -30.54 -8.76 -16.82
C HIS A 166 -30.90 -8.05 -15.49
N GLY A 167 -31.23 -6.75 -15.58
CA GLY A 167 -31.76 -5.98 -14.44
C GLY A 167 -30.70 -5.32 -13.58
N MET A 168 -29.45 -5.29 -13.99
CA MET A 168 -28.45 -4.46 -13.32
C MET A 168 -28.65 -2.99 -13.67
N THR A 169 -29.12 -2.24 -12.68
CA THR A 169 -29.13 -0.79 -12.72
C THR A 169 -27.70 -0.26 -12.66
N THR A 170 -27.49 0.99 -13.10
CA THR A 170 -26.17 1.64 -13.02
C THR A 170 -25.57 1.49 -11.62
N TRP A 171 -24.29 1.12 -11.56
CA TRP A 171 -23.54 1.11 -10.30
C TRP A 171 -23.00 2.48 -9.95
N LEU A 172 -23.08 3.43 -10.89
CA LEU A 172 -22.63 4.80 -10.65
C LEU A 172 -23.37 5.40 -9.45
N TYR A 173 -22.67 6.24 -8.71
CA TYR A 173 -23.15 6.92 -7.51
C TYR A 173 -23.49 5.98 -6.34
N THR A 174 -22.80 4.85 -6.26
CA THR A 174 -22.93 3.89 -5.16
C THR A 174 -21.57 3.56 -4.50
N ASN A 175 -21.62 3.05 -3.27
CA ASN A 175 -20.42 2.50 -2.62
C ASN A 175 -19.76 1.38 -3.42
N LYS A 176 -20.55 0.60 -4.20
CA LYS A 176 -20.04 -0.49 -5.04
C LYS A 176 -19.14 0.04 -6.16
N ALA A 177 -19.51 1.17 -6.79
CA ALA A 177 -18.68 1.81 -7.80
C ALA A 177 -17.35 2.29 -7.19
N THR A 178 -17.42 2.94 -6.03
CA THR A 178 -16.22 3.39 -5.31
C THR A 178 -15.27 2.23 -5.01
N VAL A 179 -15.81 1.13 -4.46
CA VAL A 179 -15.00 -0.07 -4.16
C VAL A 179 -14.39 -0.66 -5.43
N LEU A 180 -15.17 -0.78 -6.51
CA LEU A 180 -14.69 -1.35 -7.78
C LEU A 180 -13.52 -0.55 -8.36
N ILE A 181 -13.64 0.79 -8.39
CA ILE A 181 -12.60 1.67 -8.91
C ILE A 181 -11.36 1.64 -8.04
N LEU A 182 -11.52 1.69 -6.72
CA LEU A 182 -10.41 1.58 -5.77
C LEU A 182 -9.69 0.23 -5.88
N VAL A 183 -10.43 -0.87 -6.05
CA VAL A 183 -9.81 -2.19 -6.31
C VAL A 183 -9.01 -2.17 -7.59
N TYR A 184 -9.55 -1.66 -8.69
CA TYR A 184 -8.83 -1.58 -9.96
C TYR A 184 -7.56 -0.74 -9.86
N GLU A 185 -7.62 0.39 -9.17
CA GLU A 185 -6.49 1.31 -9.01
C GLU A 185 -5.38 0.73 -8.12
N TYR A 186 -5.75 0.07 -7.01
CA TYR A 186 -4.78 -0.41 -6.01
C TYR A 186 -4.37 -1.89 -6.18
N LEU A 187 -5.07 -2.66 -7.00
CA LEU A 187 -4.73 -4.07 -7.28
C LEU A 187 -3.30 -4.25 -7.79
N PRO A 188 -2.77 -3.43 -8.72
CA PRO A 188 -1.40 -3.56 -9.18
C PRO A 188 -0.36 -3.41 -8.08
N TYR A 189 -0.57 -2.53 -7.09
CA TYR A 189 0.35 -2.38 -5.94
C TYR A 189 0.42 -3.66 -5.13
N MET A 190 -0.73 -4.29 -4.87
CA MET A 190 -0.78 -5.57 -4.15
C MET A 190 -0.09 -6.68 -4.93
N ILE A 191 -0.30 -6.75 -6.27
CA ILE A 191 0.37 -7.73 -7.13
C ILE A 191 1.89 -7.56 -7.10
N LEU A 192 2.40 -6.32 -7.20
CA LEU A 192 3.84 -6.02 -7.16
C LEU A 192 4.49 -6.48 -5.85
N CYS A 193 3.86 -6.17 -4.72
CA CYS A 193 4.39 -6.55 -3.40
C CYS A 193 4.40 -8.06 -3.20
N LEU A 194 3.31 -8.73 -3.56
CA LEU A 194 3.22 -10.19 -3.46
C LEU A 194 4.16 -10.89 -4.44
N TYR A 195 4.25 -10.41 -5.70
CA TYR A 195 5.16 -10.94 -6.69
C TYR A 195 6.61 -10.91 -6.20
N SER A 196 7.06 -9.77 -5.68
CA SER A 196 8.42 -9.62 -5.17
C SER A 196 8.77 -10.64 -4.08
N SER A 197 7.85 -10.89 -3.14
CA SER A 197 8.06 -11.89 -2.10
C SER A 197 7.98 -13.33 -2.63
N LEU A 198 7.02 -13.61 -3.52
CA LEU A 198 6.84 -14.94 -4.08
C LEU A 198 7.97 -15.35 -5.04
N GLU A 199 8.51 -14.38 -5.81
CA GLU A 199 9.67 -14.63 -6.68
C GLU A 199 10.91 -14.98 -5.87
N GLY A 200 11.11 -14.36 -4.70
CA GLY A 200 12.20 -14.65 -3.78
C GLY A 200 12.17 -16.04 -3.15
N ILE A 201 11.03 -16.74 -3.19
CA ILE A 201 10.94 -18.13 -2.70
C ILE A 201 11.56 -19.06 -3.74
N GLY A 202 12.67 -19.70 -3.40
CA GLY A 202 13.34 -20.66 -4.30
C GLY A 202 12.45 -21.84 -4.66
N ASP A 203 12.40 -22.21 -5.93
CA ASP A 203 11.62 -23.38 -6.39
C ASP A 203 12.11 -24.68 -5.75
N ASN A 204 13.40 -24.75 -5.38
CA ASN A 204 13.98 -25.89 -4.67
C ASN A 204 13.32 -26.14 -3.31
N ILE A 205 12.91 -25.12 -2.58
CA ILE A 205 12.23 -25.25 -1.29
C ILE A 205 10.85 -25.88 -1.48
N ILE A 206 10.12 -25.45 -2.51
CA ILE A 206 8.82 -26.00 -2.86
C ILE A 206 8.93 -27.46 -3.29
N GLN A 207 9.92 -27.79 -4.14
CA GLN A 207 10.17 -29.15 -4.61
C GLN A 207 10.62 -30.06 -3.46
N ALA A 208 11.52 -29.62 -2.60
CA ALA A 208 11.94 -30.38 -1.43
C ALA A 208 10.77 -30.76 -0.51
N SER A 209 9.85 -29.82 -0.27
CA SER A 209 8.62 -30.08 0.50
C SER A 209 7.75 -31.18 -0.12
N LEU A 210 7.60 -31.16 -1.45
CA LEU A 210 6.81 -32.15 -2.19
C LEU A 210 7.48 -33.53 -2.16
N ILE A 211 8.82 -33.59 -2.28
CA ILE A 211 9.61 -34.85 -2.18
C ILE A 211 9.47 -35.46 -0.78
N LEU A 212 9.41 -34.64 0.26
CA LEU A 212 9.16 -35.07 1.64
C LEU A 212 7.70 -35.51 1.90
N GLY A 213 6.85 -35.57 0.86
CA GLY A 213 5.48 -36.05 0.95
C GLY A 213 4.44 -35.02 1.38
N ALA A 214 4.78 -33.74 1.45
CA ALA A 214 3.80 -32.71 1.74
C ALA A 214 2.83 -32.52 0.56
N SER A 215 1.53 -32.42 0.82
CA SER A 215 0.56 -32.04 -0.21
C SER A 215 0.76 -30.59 -0.67
N LYS A 216 0.30 -30.24 -1.88
CA LYS A 216 0.37 -28.86 -2.41
C LYS A 216 -0.22 -27.84 -1.45
N THR A 217 -1.33 -28.18 -0.79
CA THR A 217 -1.97 -27.30 0.20
C THR A 217 -1.09 -27.12 1.45
N LYS A 218 -0.48 -28.20 1.97
CA LYS A 218 0.45 -28.10 3.10
C LYS A 218 1.71 -27.31 2.75
N THR A 219 2.27 -27.51 1.56
CA THR A 219 3.40 -26.70 1.07
C THR A 219 3.01 -25.23 0.99
N PHE A 220 1.82 -24.91 0.48
CA PHE A 220 1.33 -23.55 0.40
C PHE A 220 1.17 -22.93 1.79
N THR A 221 0.40 -23.55 2.69
CA THR A 221 0.08 -22.97 4.01
C THR A 221 1.28 -22.90 4.94
N ASN A 222 2.18 -23.88 4.90
CA ASN A 222 3.27 -23.96 5.87
C ASN A 222 4.60 -23.37 5.39
N ILE A 223 4.76 -23.17 4.08
CA ILE A 223 6.01 -22.64 3.51
C ILE A 223 5.76 -21.38 2.72
N VAL A 224 4.92 -21.45 1.66
CA VAL A 224 4.77 -20.33 0.73
C VAL A 224 4.09 -19.14 1.38
N PHE A 225 2.97 -19.37 2.04
CA PHE A 225 2.20 -18.29 2.69
C PHE A 225 3.02 -17.57 3.77
N PRO A 226 3.67 -18.28 4.73
CA PRO A 226 4.52 -17.62 5.70
C PRO A 226 5.69 -16.83 5.08
N MET A 227 6.36 -17.40 4.09
CA MET A 227 7.47 -16.71 3.40
C MET A 227 7.01 -15.52 2.55
N SER A 228 5.75 -15.47 2.13
CA SER A 228 5.17 -14.35 1.39
C SER A 228 4.60 -13.24 2.30
N LEU A 229 4.52 -13.47 3.62
CA LEU A 229 3.97 -12.50 4.58
C LEU A 229 4.59 -11.11 4.50
N PRO A 230 5.92 -10.92 4.37
CA PRO A 230 6.51 -9.59 4.27
C PRO A 230 5.96 -8.78 3.09
N GLY A 231 5.81 -9.41 1.92
CA GLY A 231 5.22 -8.76 0.75
C GLY A 231 3.73 -8.51 0.92
N LEU A 232 3.00 -9.46 1.49
CA LEU A 232 1.58 -9.30 1.79
C LEU A 232 1.34 -8.10 2.72
N LEU A 233 2.12 -7.99 3.79
CA LEU A 233 2.01 -6.90 4.75
C LEU A 233 2.35 -5.55 4.11
N THR A 234 3.42 -5.49 3.32
CA THR A 234 3.76 -4.29 2.55
C THR A 234 2.63 -3.92 1.59
N GLY A 235 2.05 -4.87 0.88
CA GLY A 235 0.90 -4.67 0.01
C GLY A 235 -0.33 -4.16 0.76
N ILE A 236 -0.64 -4.72 1.94
CA ILE A 236 -1.73 -4.24 2.80
C ILE A 236 -1.51 -2.75 3.14
N LEU A 237 -0.30 -2.37 3.53
CA LEU A 237 0.01 -0.99 3.89
C LEU A 237 -0.13 -0.03 2.70
N LEU A 238 0.36 -0.43 1.53
CA LEU A 238 0.31 0.37 0.31
C LEU A 238 -1.10 0.49 -0.29
N VAL A 239 -2.02 -0.40 0.06
CA VAL A 239 -3.41 -0.35 -0.39
C VAL A 239 -4.30 0.29 0.67
N PHE A 240 -4.25 -0.18 1.91
CA PHE A 240 -5.18 0.24 2.97
C PHE A 240 -5.10 1.73 3.30
N VAL A 241 -3.87 2.27 3.42
CA VAL A 241 -3.68 3.65 3.87
C VAL A 241 -4.17 4.67 2.85
N PRO A 242 -3.78 4.60 1.57
CA PRO A 242 -4.29 5.54 0.57
C PRO A 242 -5.81 5.40 0.37
N VAL A 243 -6.33 4.18 0.34
CA VAL A 243 -7.78 3.94 0.19
C VAL A 243 -8.58 4.54 1.36
N ALA A 244 -8.09 4.43 2.59
CA ALA A 244 -8.77 5.02 3.75
C ALA A 244 -8.83 6.56 3.68
N GLY A 245 -7.81 7.19 3.06
CA GLY A 245 -7.73 8.64 2.83
C GLY A 245 -8.31 9.12 1.50
N SER A 246 -8.79 8.21 0.65
CA SER A 246 -9.29 8.54 -0.69
C SER A 246 -10.44 9.55 -0.64
N PHE A 247 -10.44 10.50 -1.59
CA PHE A 247 -11.46 11.52 -1.72
C PHE A 247 -11.96 11.72 -3.17
N MET A 248 -11.08 11.50 -4.17
CA MET A 248 -11.43 11.69 -5.58
C MET A 248 -12.48 10.67 -6.04
N GLU A 249 -12.22 9.38 -5.84
CA GLU A 249 -13.10 8.29 -6.26
C GLU A 249 -14.47 8.40 -5.59
N PRO A 250 -14.57 8.51 -4.24
CA PRO A 250 -15.86 8.67 -3.60
C PRO A 250 -16.55 9.98 -3.99
N GLY A 251 -15.78 11.05 -4.25
CA GLY A 251 -16.33 12.34 -4.69
C GLY A 251 -16.94 12.30 -6.08
N LEU A 252 -16.33 11.57 -7.02
CA LEU A 252 -16.78 11.50 -8.41
C LEU A 252 -17.83 10.41 -8.64
N VAL A 253 -17.67 9.23 -8.02
CA VAL A 253 -18.48 8.05 -8.36
C VAL A 253 -19.33 7.52 -7.20
N GLY A 254 -19.10 7.99 -5.99
CA GLY A 254 -19.79 7.49 -4.79
C GLY A 254 -21.17 8.09 -4.56
N GLY A 255 -21.47 9.24 -5.17
CA GLY A 255 -22.71 9.97 -4.93
C GLY A 255 -22.90 10.38 -3.47
N ALA A 256 -24.10 10.75 -3.09
CA ALA A 256 -24.40 11.19 -1.71
C ALA A 256 -24.13 10.11 -0.65
N GLY A 257 -24.36 8.84 -1.00
CA GLY A 257 -24.09 7.70 -0.12
C GLY A 257 -22.63 7.22 -0.14
N GLY A 258 -21.84 7.63 -1.12
CA GLY A 258 -20.46 7.19 -1.33
C GLY A 258 -19.39 7.97 -0.55
N SER A 259 -19.76 9.10 0.04
CA SER A 259 -18.79 9.96 0.75
C SER A 259 -17.96 9.19 1.77
N MET A 260 -16.67 9.52 1.81
CA MET A 260 -15.68 8.99 2.75
C MET A 260 -15.10 10.14 3.60
N VAL A 261 -14.30 9.80 4.60
CA VAL A 261 -13.68 10.82 5.48
C VAL A 261 -12.78 11.77 4.69
N GLY A 262 -12.06 11.26 3.67
CA GLY A 262 -11.24 12.10 2.77
C GLY A 262 -12.06 13.15 2.04
N SER A 263 -13.24 12.79 1.51
CA SER A 263 -14.15 13.75 0.86
C SER A 263 -14.68 14.83 1.83
N MET A 264 -14.91 14.47 3.10
CA MET A 264 -15.30 15.46 4.11
C MET A 264 -14.17 16.44 4.40
N ILE A 265 -12.93 15.93 4.50
CA ILE A 265 -11.74 16.75 4.69
C ILE A 265 -11.55 17.70 3.50
N ASP A 266 -11.61 17.16 2.27
CA ASP A 266 -11.50 17.95 1.05
C ASP A 266 -12.54 19.07 1.01
N THR A 267 -13.80 18.81 1.34
CA THR A 267 -14.86 19.82 1.41
C THR A 267 -14.54 20.95 2.39
N GLN A 268 -13.85 20.66 3.51
CA GLN A 268 -13.45 21.72 4.44
C GLN A 268 -12.38 22.65 3.83
N TYR A 269 -11.48 22.12 3.02
CA TYR A 269 -10.43 22.93 2.37
C TYR A 269 -10.94 23.63 1.11
N SER A 270 -11.67 22.93 0.24
CA SER A 270 -12.05 23.39 -1.08
C SER A 270 -13.31 24.27 -1.08
N THR A 271 -14.35 23.87 -0.34
CA THR A 271 -15.67 24.51 -0.38
C THR A 271 -15.95 25.36 0.84
N SER A 272 -15.73 24.83 2.03
CA SER A 272 -16.03 25.56 3.28
C SER A 272 -14.93 26.54 3.66
N LEU A 273 -13.77 26.46 3.03
CA LEU A 273 -12.58 27.26 3.30
C LEU A 273 -12.22 27.32 4.81
N ASN A 274 -12.56 26.26 5.55
CA ASN A 274 -12.32 26.16 6.99
C ASN A 274 -11.07 25.31 7.26
N MET A 275 -9.91 25.90 6.98
CA MET A 275 -8.61 25.21 7.08
C MET A 275 -8.36 24.64 8.48
N GLY A 276 -8.73 25.38 9.53
CA GLY A 276 -8.50 24.92 10.91
C GLY A 276 -9.26 23.63 11.24
N TYR A 277 -10.53 23.58 10.87
CA TYR A 277 -11.32 22.36 11.07
C TYR A 277 -10.88 21.22 10.16
N GLY A 278 -10.59 21.51 8.86
CA GLY A 278 -10.01 20.54 7.93
C GLY A 278 -8.71 19.94 8.46
N ALA A 279 -7.82 20.78 8.99
CA ALA A 279 -6.57 20.34 9.60
C ALA A 279 -6.77 19.43 10.82
N ALA A 280 -7.73 19.77 11.70
CA ALA A 280 -8.06 18.93 12.85
C ALA A 280 -8.56 17.53 12.43
N LEU A 281 -9.44 17.47 11.41
CA LEU A 281 -9.92 16.20 10.84
C LEU A 281 -8.79 15.38 10.22
N SER A 282 -7.88 16.03 9.48
CA SER A 282 -6.72 15.38 8.85
C SER A 282 -5.73 14.85 9.89
N CYS A 283 -5.46 15.62 10.97
CA CYS A 283 -4.61 15.13 12.07
C CYS A 283 -5.20 13.89 12.73
N ALA A 284 -6.51 13.86 12.97
CA ALA A 284 -7.16 12.70 13.57
C ALA A 284 -7.10 11.47 12.65
N LEU A 285 -7.32 11.64 11.34
CA LEU A 285 -7.16 10.57 10.36
C LEU A 285 -5.74 10.02 10.36
N LEU A 286 -4.73 10.90 10.34
CA LEU A 286 -3.31 10.54 10.40
C LEU A 286 -2.98 9.73 11.66
N ILE A 287 -3.44 10.16 12.83
CA ILE A 287 -3.21 9.46 14.10
C ILE A 287 -3.85 8.07 14.05
N ILE A 288 -5.10 7.97 13.61
CA ILE A 288 -5.82 6.69 13.54
C ILE A 288 -5.12 5.73 12.58
N LEU A 289 -4.75 6.19 11.39
CA LEU A 289 -4.01 5.37 10.43
C LEU A 289 -2.65 4.95 10.97
N SER A 290 -1.91 5.86 11.61
CA SER A 290 -0.62 5.54 12.23
C SER A 290 -0.74 4.47 13.32
N VAL A 291 -1.79 4.53 14.15
CA VAL A 291 -2.06 3.51 15.17
C VAL A 291 -2.40 2.16 14.52
N ILE A 292 -3.27 2.16 13.50
CA ILE A 292 -3.61 0.92 12.77
C ILE A 292 -2.35 0.31 12.13
N MET A 293 -1.51 1.15 11.49
CA MET A 293 -0.25 0.72 10.90
C MET A 293 0.70 0.11 11.93
N ALA A 294 0.86 0.76 13.08
CA ALA A 294 1.70 0.26 14.17
C ALA A 294 1.18 -1.09 14.69
N LEU A 295 -0.13 -1.25 14.83
CA LEU A 295 -0.75 -2.51 15.22
C LEU A 295 -0.51 -3.61 14.18
N VAL A 296 -0.76 -3.34 12.90
CA VAL A 296 -0.51 -4.30 11.81
C VAL A 296 0.94 -4.75 11.82
N ARG A 297 1.88 -3.81 11.90
CA ARG A 297 3.32 -4.10 11.96
C ARG A 297 3.70 -4.92 13.21
N HIS A 298 3.11 -4.61 14.36
CA HIS A 298 3.38 -5.33 15.59
C HIS A 298 2.91 -6.80 15.51
N PHE A 299 1.70 -7.05 15.00
CA PHE A 299 1.19 -8.41 14.80
C PHE A 299 2.01 -9.15 13.73
N ALA A 300 2.40 -8.47 12.66
CA ALA A 300 3.24 -8.98 11.60
C ALA A 300 4.60 -9.49 12.13
N SER A 301 5.30 -8.65 12.89
CA SER A 301 6.60 -9.01 13.45
C SER A 301 6.53 -10.17 14.46
N ARG A 302 5.41 -10.31 15.15
CA ARG A 302 5.17 -11.50 16.01
C ARG A 302 4.96 -12.77 15.19
N ALA A 303 4.22 -12.68 14.10
CA ALA A 303 4.00 -13.82 13.21
C ALA A 303 5.30 -14.26 12.52
N GLU A 304 6.13 -13.32 12.09
CA GLU A 304 7.45 -13.60 11.51
C GLU A 304 8.39 -14.29 12.52
N ARG A 305 8.41 -13.83 13.78
CA ARG A 305 9.21 -14.47 14.85
C ARG A 305 8.72 -15.87 15.22
N ALA A 306 7.43 -16.12 15.14
CA ALA A 306 6.85 -17.43 15.42
C ALA A 306 7.15 -18.47 14.31
N ILE A 307 7.47 -18.00 13.09
CA ILE A 307 7.71 -18.84 11.91
C ILE A 307 9.22 -19.02 11.64
N GLY A 308 10.01 -17.96 11.84
CA GLY A 308 11.46 -17.99 11.72
C GLY A 308 12.06 -18.06 13.12
N GLY A 309 12.46 -19.27 13.57
CA GLY A 309 13.20 -19.40 14.81
C GLY A 309 14.36 -18.42 14.84
N GLU A 310 14.47 -17.71 15.95
CA GLU A 310 15.43 -16.69 16.37
C GLU A 310 16.53 -16.27 15.39
N PRO A 311 16.66 -14.98 15.10
CA PRO A 311 17.98 -14.46 14.78
C PRO A 311 18.78 -14.35 16.10
N SER A 312 19.78 -15.19 16.22
CA SER A 312 20.89 -15.05 17.20
C SER A 312 21.57 -13.69 17.05
#